data_e0c8a5b270a4c03247e5348e4c316648
#
_entry.id   e0c8a5b270a4c03247e5348e4c316648
#
_cell.length_a   1.000
_cell.length_b   1.000
_cell.length_c   1.000
_cell.angle_alpha   90.00
_cell.angle_beta   90.00
_cell.angle_gamma   90.00
#
_symmetry.space_group_name_H-M   'P 1'
#
loop_
_entity.id
_entity.type
_entity.pdbx_description
1 polymer ?
#
loop_
_entity_poly.entity_id
_entity_poly.type
_entity_poly.pdbx_seq_one_letter_code
_entity_poly.pdbx_strand_id
1 'polypeptide(L)'
;MHFLISRTRRIAIDPALWCAIAVALFVLASRPSLEMGFYDDFSYIWTAKVMADTGHFVYNGWATAMLGWQIYLGALFIKLFGFSFTVVRVPNIILGMATAALLQRIYVRIGLNAWNATLATLTIVLSPLFLPLAASFMSDVPGLFCILVCLYGCVRAVEATSDSVSIYWLILAALSNAIGGTVRQIAWLGVLLMVPSAAWVLRRRRGVVVAAAVLWILSAVFIAGCMSWFKRQPHSIIEPLLAPPFSSNEPVLFHIHYMSHTYLAIPLLLLPILIAFAVRYPFKERWARIQAAAVVIAVVVGGGLCAAIWPGKFHAASEYLLAPFCSEELSIKGFDLGGFAGDRPDVLSMSVRIILTLLTFTALFAFLLTVLNASRLMKRPEPGNAEKLSNQILLSLLGPFTAGYLFLMVTRAGVFERYFLPFLCVLLIFMLRFYQAKLASRLPVLTVVFVTLFGAYGVATLHDFLASYRAALEAANALRATGVPRTEIRAGYAYDALTQIELTGYVLPKQKWQTPPECVFWWNKYTPAIHGRYQLSYNPLCFPESEFPPVEYTTWLAPHHQKIYILKLPN
;
A
#
# COMPACT_ATOMS: atom_id res chain seq x y z
N MET A 1 30.93 -49.56 -21.64
CA MET A 1 29.47 -49.45 -21.51
C MET A 1 29.17 -48.35 -20.51
N HIS A 2 29.23 -47.06 -20.96
CA HIS A 2 28.95 -45.86 -20.14
C HIS A 2 27.50 -45.48 -20.31
N PHE A 3 26.70 -45.66 -19.26
CA PHE A 3 25.32 -45.23 -19.21
C PHE A 3 25.27 -43.71 -19.15
N LEU A 4 24.78 -43.11 -20.23
CA LEU A 4 24.37 -41.71 -20.31
C LEU A 4 23.13 -41.51 -19.40
N ILE A 5 23.34 -41.05 -18.17
CA ILE A 5 22.26 -40.52 -17.34
C ILE A 5 21.93 -39.14 -17.91
N SER A 6 20.87 -39.10 -18.73
CA SER A 6 20.28 -37.83 -19.16
C SER A 6 19.79 -37.08 -17.92
N ARG A 7 20.52 -36.05 -17.50
CA ARG A 7 20.01 -35.04 -16.58
C ARG A 7 18.82 -34.37 -17.26
N THR A 8 17.60 -34.84 -16.96
CA THR A 8 16.38 -34.06 -17.20
C THR A 8 16.59 -32.70 -16.51
N ARG A 9 16.93 -31.66 -17.27
CA ARG A 9 16.87 -30.27 -16.82
C ARG A 9 15.41 -30.05 -16.40
N ARG A 10 15.11 -30.15 -15.10
CA ARG A 10 13.89 -29.57 -14.56
C ARG A 10 13.92 -28.12 -15.01
N ILE A 11 12.97 -27.71 -15.81
CA ILE A 11 12.74 -26.32 -16.18
C ILE A 11 12.34 -25.65 -14.85
N ALA A 12 13.32 -25.17 -14.11
CA ALA A 12 13.06 -24.40 -12.90
C ALA A 12 12.55 -23.03 -13.37
N ILE A 13 11.27 -22.77 -13.15
CA ILE A 13 10.67 -21.47 -13.42
C ILE A 13 11.44 -20.43 -12.60
N ASP A 14 11.76 -19.31 -13.25
CA ASP A 14 12.47 -18.19 -12.62
C ASP A 14 11.71 -17.70 -11.38
N PRO A 15 12.37 -17.52 -10.22
CA PRO A 15 11.75 -17.02 -9.00
C PRO A 15 11.02 -15.68 -9.16
N ALA A 16 11.49 -14.81 -10.05
CA ALA A 16 10.80 -13.55 -10.36
C ALA A 16 9.45 -13.78 -11.04
N LEU A 17 9.40 -14.75 -11.97
CA LEU A 17 8.15 -15.13 -12.63
C LEU A 17 7.18 -15.79 -11.64
N TRP A 18 7.69 -16.61 -10.71
CA TRP A 18 6.86 -17.17 -9.63
C TRP A 18 6.21 -16.08 -8.77
N CYS A 19 6.95 -15.02 -8.40
CA CYS A 19 6.39 -13.89 -7.67
C CYS A 19 5.29 -13.19 -8.46
N ALA A 20 5.48 -13.00 -9.77
CA ALA A 20 4.47 -12.40 -10.64
C ALA A 20 3.20 -13.27 -10.75
N ILE A 21 3.38 -14.56 -10.98
CA ILE A 21 2.25 -15.53 -11.06
C ILE A 21 1.49 -15.58 -9.73
N ALA A 22 2.19 -15.54 -8.59
CA ALA A 22 1.57 -15.52 -7.27
C ALA A 22 0.61 -14.32 -7.13
N VAL A 23 1.01 -13.11 -7.53
CA VAL A 23 0.12 -11.94 -7.52
C VAL A 23 -1.15 -12.20 -8.34
N ALA A 24 -1.01 -12.69 -9.57
CA ALA A 24 -2.16 -12.98 -10.42
C ALA A 24 -3.10 -14.01 -9.78
N LEU A 25 -2.56 -15.13 -9.28
CA LEU A 25 -3.35 -16.20 -8.67
C LEU A 25 -4.09 -15.72 -7.40
N PHE A 26 -3.43 -14.93 -6.54
CA PHE A 26 -4.03 -14.44 -5.31
C PHE A 26 -5.10 -13.38 -5.58
N VAL A 27 -4.88 -12.48 -6.55
CA VAL A 27 -5.90 -11.52 -6.97
C VAL A 27 -7.09 -12.25 -7.60
N LEU A 28 -6.86 -13.21 -8.51
CA LEU A 28 -7.95 -13.97 -9.13
C LEU A 28 -8.74 -14.82 -8.12
N ALA A 29 -8.06 -15.39 -7.12
CA ALA A 29 -8.70 -16.14 -6.04
C ALA A 29 -9.69 -15.28 -5.23
N SER A 30 -9.45 -13.96 -5.10
CA SER A 30 -10.39 -13.05 -4.43
C SER A 30 -11.65 -12.72 -5.23
N ARG A 31 -11.82 -13.24 -6.45
CA ARG A 31 -12.93 -12.94 -7.38
C ARG A 31 -13.06 -11.43 -7.63
N PRO A 32 -12.08 -10.79 -8.29
CA PRO A 32 -11.97 -9.34 -8.38
C PRO A 32 -13.00 -8.66 -9.29
N SER A 33 -13.86 -9.43 -9.96
CA SER A 33 -14.91 -8.88 -10.83
C SER A 33 -15.95 -8.11 -10.01
N LEU A 34 -16.05 -6.81 -10.31
CA LEU A 34 -17.00 -5.89 -9.69
C LEU A 34 -17.27 -4.71 -10.62
N GLU A 35 -18.51 -4.51 -11.03
CA GLU A 35 -18.95 -3.41 -11.93
C GLU A 35 -19.38 -2.16 -11.14
N MET A 36 -18.59 -1.82 -10.13
CA MET A 36 -18.75 -0.66 -9.27
C MET A 36 -17.38 -0.17 -8.81
N GLY A 37 -17.26 1.12 -8.54
CA GLY A 37 -16.04 1.68 -7.95
C GLY A 37 -15.82 1.29 -6.50
N PHE A 38 -14.56 1.18 -6.10
CA PHE A 38 -14.14 1.13 -4.71
C PHE A 38 -12.80 1.87 -4.54
N TYR A 39 -12.41 2.26 -3.35
CA TYR A 39 -11.39 3.30 -3.16
C TYR A 39 -11.77 4.58 -3.94
N ASP A 40 -10.76 5.29 -4.41
CA ASP A 40 -10.90 6.43 -5.29
C ASP A 40 -10.97 6.02 -6.78
N ASP A 41 -10.96 4.71 -7.08
CA ASP A 41 -10.85 4.23 -8.46
C ASP A 41 -12.07 4.56 -9.33
N PHE A 42 -13.25 4.77 -8.73
CA PHE A 42 -14.43 5.27 -9.46
C PHE A 42 -14.14 6.57 -10.21
N SER A 43 -13.42 7.48 -9.58
CA SER A 43 -13.01 8.77 -10.14
C SER A 43 -12.00 8.59 -11.27
N TYR A 44 -11.02 7.71 -11.08
CA TYR A 44 -9.97 7.46 -12.07
C TYR A 44 -10.50 6.70 -13.28
N ILE A 45 -11.38 5.70 -13.04
CA ILE A 45 -12.07 4.94 -14.10
C ILE A 45 -12.97 5.85 -14.92
N TRP A 46 -13.71 6.74 -14.27
CA TRP A 46 -14.52 7.74 -14.99
C TRP A 46 -13.66 8.64 -15.88
N THR A 47 -12.53 9.16 -15.36
CA THR A 47 -11.58 9.96 -16.17
C THR A 47 -11.03 9.15 -17.35
N ALA A 48 -10.71 7.86 -17.15
CA ALA A 48 -10.27 6.98 -18.23
C ALA A 48 -11.38 6.74 -19.27
N LYS A 49 -12.62 6.60 -18.83
CA LYS A 49 -13.79 6.49 -19.71
C LYS A 49 -13.99 7.75 -20.55
N VAL A 50 -13.98 8.94 -19.95
CA VAL A 50 -14.09 10.22 -20.67
C VAL A 50 -12.94 10.36 -21.68
N MET A 51 -11.72 10.00 -21.29
CA MET A 51 -10.57 9.99 -22.20
C MET A 51 -10.76 9.02 -23.38
N ALA A 52 -11.32 7.84 -23.14
CA ALA A 52 -11.62 6.88 -24.21
C ALA A 52 -12.70 7.39 -25.16
N ASP A 53 -13.76 8.00 -24.62
CA ASP A 53 -14.92 8.44 -25.38
C ASP A 53 -14.63 9.73 -26.17
N THR A 54 -13.90 10.69 -25.58
CA THR A 54 -13.75 12.06 -26.12
C THR A 54 -12.33 12.42 -26.54
N GLY A 55 -11.33 11.68 -26.12
CA GLY A 55 -9.91 12.02 -26.30
C GLY A 55 -9.41 13.13 -25.35
N HIS A 56 -10.24 13.62 -24.43
CA HIS A 56 -9.89 14.69 -23.50
C HIS A 56 -9.62 14.18 -22.10
N PHE A 57 -8.57 14.69 -21.47
CA PHE A 57 -8.24 14.39 -20.07
C PHE A 57 -8.99 15.38 -19.17
N VAL A 58 -9.93 14.89 -18.37
CA VAL A 58 -10.79 15.74 -17.52
C VAL A 58 -10.71 15.28 -16.07
N TYR A 59 -10.40 16.21 -15.15
CA TYR A 59 -10.50 15.96 -13.71
C TYR A 59 -11.93 16.21 -13.21
N ASN A 60 -12.30 15.54 -12.11
CA ASN A 60 -13.67 15.53 -11.61
C ASN A 60 -13.81 16.01 -10.14
N GLY A 61 -12.79 16.67 -9.58
CA GLY A 61 -12.84 17.22 -8.23
C GLY A 61 -12.61 16.23 -7.10
N TRP A 62 -12.24 14.96 -7.41
CA TRP A 62 -11.95 13.95 -6.38
C TRP A 62 -10.46 13.63 -6.26
N ALA A 63 -9.78 13.41 -7.39
CA ALA A 63 -8.41 12.95 -7.42
C ALA A 63 -7.41 14.03 -7.02
N THR A 64 -6.57 13.76 -6.02
CA THR A 64 -5.37 14.55 -5.68
C THR A 64 -4.14 14.08 -6.46
N ALA A 65 -4.16 12.85 -6.95
CA ALA A 65 -3.13 12.30 -7.84
C ALA A 65 -3.32 12.88 -9.26
N MET A 66 -2.19 13.13 -9.94
CA MET A 66 -2.21 13.68 -11.32
C MET A 66 -2.70 12.65 -12.34
N LEU A 67 -2.62 11.35 -12.04
CA LEU A 67 -3.11 10.20 -12.82
C LEU A 67 -2.44 9.97 -14.18
N GLY A 68 -1.74 10.92 -14.74
CA GLY A 68 -0.93 10.92 -15.94
C GLY A 68 -1.15 9.76 -16.92
N TRP A 69 -0.06 9.00 -17.18
CA TRP A 69 -0.09 7.90 -18.16
C TRP A 69 -1.06 6.75 -17.81
N GLN A 70 -1.43 6.58 -16.54
CA GLN A 70 -2.38 5.54 -16.11
C GLN A 70 -3.73 5.71 -16.80
N ILE A 71 -4.23 6.94 -16.93
CA ILE A 71 -5.50 7.22 -17.60
C ILE A 71 -5.46 6.82 -19.08
N TYR A 72 -4.35 7.11 -19.78
CA TYR A 72 -4.18 6.67 -21.18
C TYR A 72 -4.17 5.15 -21.29
N LEU A 73 -3.55 4.45 -20.33
CA LEU A 73 -3.54 2.99 -20.29
C LEU A 73 -4.95 2.43 -20.02
N GLY A 74 -5.70 3.01 -19.09
CA GLY A 74 -7.10 2.67 -18.85
C GLY A 74 -7.99 2.91 -20.08
N ALA A 75 -7.85 4.06 -20.72
CA ALA A 75 -8.56 4.40 -21.95
C ALA A 75 -8.24 3.44 -23.11
N LEU A 76 -6.99 3.00 -23.24
CA LEU A 76 -6.57 2.00 -24.23
C LEU A 76 -7.30 0.66 -23.99
N PHE A 77 -7.38 0.20 -22.74
CA PHE A 77 -8.09 -1.05 -22.42
C PHE A 77 -9.60 -0.91 -22.69
N ILE A 78 -10.21 0.22 -22.42
CA ILE A 78 -11.62 0.50 -22.77
C ILE A 78 -11.82 0.42 -24.30
N LYS A 79 -10.91 1.00 -25.08
CA LYS A 79 -11.01 0.97 -26.55
C LYS A 79 -10.83 -0.43 -27.14
N LEU A 80 -10.00 -1.28 -26.51
CA LEU A 80 -9.73 -2.64 -27.00
C LEU A 80 -10.79 -3.66 -26.59
N PHE A 81 -11.34 -3.53 -25.36
CA PHE A 81 -12.15 -4.57 -24.74
C PHE A 81 -13.57 -4.08 -24.34
N GLY A 82 -13.90 -2.82 -24.59
CA GLY A 82 -15.13 -2.21 -24.11
C GLY A 82 -15.03 -1.68 -22.67
N PHE A 83 -15.99 -0.84 -22.27
CA PHE A 83 -16.04 -0.28 -20.94
C PHE A 83 -16.59 -1.29 -19.93
N SER A 84 -15.81 -1.58 -18.89
CA SER A 84 -16.20 -2.28 -17.68
C SER A 84 -15.23 -1.87 -16.58
N PHE A 85 -15.69 -1.73 -15.35
CA PHE A 85 -14.81 -1.46 -14.21
C PHE A 85 -13.73 -2.53 -14.07
N THR A 86 -14.11 -3.79 -14.27
CA THR A 86 -13.20 -4.94 -14.25
C THR A 86 -12.11 -4.82 -15.33
N VAL A 87 -12.48 -4.46 -16.57
CA VAL A 87 -11.51 -4.28 -17.67
C VAL A 87 -10.50 -3.18 -17.36
N VAL A 88 -10.94 -2.05 -16.83
CA VAL A 88 -10.04 -0.92 -16.51
C VAL A 88 -9.07 -1.24 -15.37
N ARG A 89 -9.38 -2.20 -14.49
CA ARG A 89 -8.50 -2.67 -13.41
C ARG A 89 -7.41 -3.64 -13.87
N VAL A 90 -7.60 -4.35 -14.99
CA VAL A 90 -6.63 -5.33 -15.50
C VAL A 90 -5.21 -4.76 -15.65
N PRO A 91 -4.97 -3.56 -16.19
CA PRO A 91 -3.64 -2.95 -16.23
C PRO A 91 -2.92 -2.92 -14.88
N ASN A 92 -3.64 -2.62 -13.80
CA ASN A 92 -3.03 -2.58 -12.46
C ASN A 92 -2.63 -3.97 -11.97
N ILE A 93 -3.38 -5.01 -12.30
CA ILE A 93 -2.99 -6.40 -12.00
C ILE A 93 -1.68 -6.73 -12.74
N ILE A 94 -1.58 -6.38 -14.02
CA ILE A 94 -0.35 -6.59 -14.82
C ILE A 94 0.82 -5.82 -14.23
N LEU A 95 0.62 -4.57 -13.83
CA LEU A 95 1.64 -3.76 -13.16
C LEU A 95 2.02 -4.33 -11.79
N GLY A 96 1.08 -4.90 -11.04
CA GLY A 96 1.33 -5.63 -9.79
C GLY A 96 2.23 -6.85 -10.01
N MET A 97 1.96 -7.64 -11.04
CA MET A 97 2.81 -8.76 -11.46
C MET A 97 4.23 -8.29 -11.85
N ALA A 98 4.32 -7.23 -12.65
CA ALA A 98 5.58 -6.64 -13.06
C ALA A 98 6.37 -6.07 -11.85
N THR A 99 5.67 -5.44 -10.91
CA THR A 99 6.23 -4.96 -9.63
C THR A 99 6.85 -6.10 -8.84
N ALA A 100 6.14 -7.23 -8.70
CA ALA A 100 6.63 -8.42 -8.00
C ALA A 100 7.90 -8.99 -8.66
N ALA A 101 7.89 -9.15 -9.99
CA ALA A 101 9.06 -9.64 -10.72
C ALA A 101 10.26 -8.69 -10.59
N LEU A 102 10.03 -7.40 -10.74
CA LEU A 102 11.07 -6.38 -10.66
C LEU A 102 11.66 -6.29 -9.24
N LEU A 103 10.82 -6.32 -8.20
CA LEU A 103 11.25 -6.27 -6.81
C LEU A 103 12.15 -7.47 -6.45
N GLN A 104 11.75 -8.68 -6.87
CA GLN A 104 12.56 -9.89 -6.70
C GLN A 104 13.95 -9.74 -7.38
N ARG A 105 13.97 -9.21 -8.61
CA ARG A 105 15.22 -8.96 -9.34
C ARG A 105 16.10 -7.92 -8.64
N ILE A 106 15.51 -6.85 -8.13
CA ILE A 106 16.24 -5.84 -7.35
C ILE A 106 16.88 -6.51 -6.14
N TYR A 107 16.12 -7.28 -5.36
CA TYR A 107 16.60 -7.92 -4.15
C TYR A 107 17.76 -8.89 -4.41
N VAL A 108 17.69 -9.71 -5.46
CA VAL A 108 18.79 -10.59 -5.85
C VAL A 108 20.03 -9.75 -6.26
N ARG A 109 19.81 -8.70 -7.04
CA ARG A 109 20.92 -7.88 -7.55
C ARG A 109 21.67 -7.12 -6.46
N ILE A 110 20.96 -6.69 -5.42
CA ILE A 110 21.58 -6.04 -4.25
C ILE A 110 22.19 -7.02 -3.24
N GLY A 111 22.28 -8.32 -3.59
CA GLY A 111 23.02 -9.34 -2.83
C GLY A 111 22.18 -10.21 -1.91
N LEU A 112 20.86 -10.21 -2.01
CA LEU A 112 20.06 -11.25 -1.36
C LEU A 112 20.12 -12.55 -2.16
N ASN A 113 20.20 -13.70 -1.47
CA ASN A 113 20.03 -14.97 -2.16
C ASN A 113 18.58 -15.12 -2.67
N ALA A 114 18.37 -15.99 -3.67
CA ALA A 114 17.07 -16.13 -4.34
C ALA A 114 15.93 -16.48 -3.37
N TRP A 115 16.20 -17.29 -2.33
CA TRP A 115 15.21 -17.66 -1.31
C TRP A 115 14.71 -16.46 -0.53
N ASN A 116 15.64 -15.68 0.04
CA ASN A 116 15.31 -14.51 0.85
C ASN A 116 14.68 -13.40 -0.01
N ALA A 117 15.16 -13.20 -1.25
CA ALA A 117 14.60 -12.26 -2.19
C ALA A 117 13.14 -12.60 -2.54
N THR A 118 12.85 -13.89 -2.77
CA THR A 118 11.49 -14.35 -3.08
C THR A 118 10.57 -14.14 -1.88
N LEU A 119 10.98 -14.54 -0.67
CA LEU A 119 10.14 -14.36 0.53
C LEU A 119 9.93 -12.89 0.88
N ALA A 120 10.95 -12.05 0.71
CA ALA A 120 10.81 -10.59 0.89
C ALA A 120 9.79 -10.00 -0.09
N THR A 121 9.88 -10.39 -1.36
CA THR A 121 8.93 -9.95 -2.39
C THR A 121 7.52 -10.40 -2.04
N LEU A 122 7.32 -11.68 -1.74
CA LEU A 122 6.01 -12.23 -1.40
C LEU A 122 5.43 -11.60 -0.12
N THR A 123 6.26 -11.24 0.87
CA THR A 123 5.82 -10.50 2.06
C THR A 123 5.13 -9.18 1.69
N ILE A 124 5.64 -8.46 0.70
CA ILE A 124 5.04 -7.20 0.23
C ILE A 124 3.82 -7.48 -0.66
N VAL A 125 3.99 -8.27 -1.72
CA VAL A 125 3.00 -8.36 -2.79
C VAL A 125 1.81 -9.27 -2.48
N LEU A 126 1.91 -10.13 -1.46
CA LEU A 126 0.79 -10.92 -0.94
C LEU A 126 0.21 -10.33 0.36
N SER A 127 0.69 -9.16 0.79
CA SER A 127 0.13 -8.51 1.98
C SER A 127 -1.34 -8.12 1.76
N PRO A 128 -2.14 -8.07 2.84
CA PRO A 128 -3.52 -7.61 2.78
C PRO A 128 -3.64 -6.13 2.36
N LEU A 129 -2.52 -5.41 2.29
CA LEU A 129 -2.43 -4.05 1.80
C LEU A 129 -2.21 -3.97 0.27
N PHE A 130 -1.29 -4.78 -0.27
CA PHE A 130 -0.93 -4.71 -1.68
C PHE A 130 -1.99 -5.35 -2.60
N LEU A 131 -2.60 -6.46 -2.18
CA LEU A 131 -3.56 -7.19 -3.01
C LEU A 131 -4.78 -6.33 -3.42
N PRO A 132 -5.44 -5.59 -2.51
CA PRO A 132 -6.53 -4.68 -2.89
C PRO A 132 -6.10 -3.59 -3.86
N LEU A 133 -4.90 -3.01 -3.67
CA LEU A 133 -4.36 -1.99 -4.57
C LEU A 133 -4.05 -2.53 -5.96
N ALA A 134 -3.57 -3.78 -6.06
CA ALA A 134 -3.34 -4.44 -7.33
C ALA A 134 -4.66 -4.81 -8.05
N ALA A 135 -5.72 -5.09 -7.29
CA ALA A 135 -7.06 -5.41 -7.81
C ALA A 135 -7.90 -4.17 -8.16
N SER A 136 -7.46 -2.97 -7.80
CA SER A 136 -8.12 -1.68 -8.07
C SER A 136 -7.44 -0.91 -9.20
N PHE A 137 -8.03 0.20 -9.63
CA PHE A 137 -7.38 1.14 -10.55
C PHE A 137 -6.73 2.31 -9.80
N MET A 138 -6.19 2.04 -8.58
CA MET A 138 -5.48 3.02 -7.76
C MET A 138 -4.09 3.34 -8.31
N SER A 139 -3.59 4.54 -8.03
CA SER A 139 -2.29 5.03 -8.50
C SER A 139 -1.08 4.49 -7.72
N ASP A 140 -1.31 3.73 -6.64
CA ASP A 140 -0.26 3.24 -5.72
C ASP A 140 0.67 2.22 -6.36
N VAL A 141 0.11 1.20 -7.01
CA VAL A 141 0.90 0.14 -7.68
C VAL A 141 1.65 0.69 -8.90
N PRO A 142 1.04 1.47 -9.80
CA PRO A 142 1.77 2.14 -10.88
C PRO A 142 2.90 3.05 -10.39
N GLY A 143 2.64 3.84 -9.34
CA GLY A 143 3.65 4.69 -8.72
C GLY A 143 4.82 3.92 -8.13
N LEU A 144 4.53 2.84 -7.38
CA LEU A 144 5.55 1.94 -6.83
C LEU A 144 6.38 1.29 -7.95
N PHE A 145 5.74 0.79 -8.99
CA PHE A 145 6.43 0.22 -10.15
C PHE A 145 7.47 1.18 -10.73
N CYS A 146 7.10 2.45 -10.93
CA CYS A 146 8.00 3.46 -11.48
C CYS A 146 9.16 3.81 -10.53
N ILE A 147 8.94 3.83 -9.21
CA ILE A 147 10.01 3.97 -8.22
C ILE A 147 11.00 2.80 -8.32
N LEU A 148 10.50 1.58 -8.45
CA LEU A 148 11.34 0.38 -8.55
C LEU A 148 12.10 0.32 -9.87
N VAL A 149 11.51 0.77 -10.99
CA VAL A 149 12.23 0.90 -12.28
C VAL A 149 13.38 1.90 -12.15
N CYS A 150 13.14 3.04 -11.49
CA CYS A 150 14.18 4.02 -11.20
C CYS A 150 15.31 3.42 -10.35
N LEU A 151 14.95 2.75 -9.26
CA LEU A 151 15.91 2.07 -8.38
C LEU A 151 16.71 1.01 -9.15
N TYR A 152 16.06 0.18 -9.94
CA TYR A 152 16.73 -0.83 -10.76
C TYR A 152 17.72 -0.19 -11.74
N GLY A 153 17.31 0.87 -12.44
CA GLY A 153 18.17 1.60 -13.35
C GLY A 153 19.39 2.23 -12.64
N CYS A 154 19.19 2.85 -11.47
CA CYS A 154 20.29 3.39 -10.67
C CYS A 154 21.26 2.31 -10.20
N VAL A 155 20.76 1.15 -9.73
CA VAL A 155 21.61 0.01 -9.35
C VAL A 155 22.42 -0.48 -10.56
N ARG A 156 21.78 -0.64 -11.73
CA ARG A 156 22.45 -1.06 -12.97
C ARG A 156 23.50 -0.05 -13.45
N ALA A 157 23.23 1.25 -13.27
CA ALA A 157 24.18 2.29 -13.61
C ALA A 157 25.45 2.23 -12.73
N VAL A 158 25.26 1.97 -11.43
CA VAL A 158 26.37 1.84 -10.47
C VAL A 158 27.21 0.59 -10.73
N GLU A 159 26.57 -0.52 -11.13
CA GLU A 159 27.27 -1.79 -11.45
C GLU A 159 28.00 -1.76 -12.80
N ALA A 160 27.62 -0.88 -13.72
CA ALA A 160 28.15 -0.86 -15.06
C ALA A 160 29.64 -0.45 -15.09
N THR A 161 30.43 -1.16 -15.88
CA THR A 161 31.87 -0.91 -16.02
C THR A 161 32.20 0.23 -16.98
N SER A 162 31.35 0.47 -18.00
CA SER A 162 31.55 1.55 -18.98
C SER A 162 30.63 2.75 -18.69
N ASP A 163 31.07 3.95 -19.03
CA ASP A 163 30.34 5.19 -18.86
C ASP A 163 29.06 5.22 -19.70
N SER A 164 29.15 4.74 -20.96
CA SER A 164 27.99 4.69 -21.86
C SER A 164 26.87 3.82 -21.33
N VAL A 165 27.18 2.65 -20.76
CA VAL A 165 26.19 1.76 -20.15
C VAL A 165 25.61 2.37 -18.85
N SER A 166 26.44 3.03 -18.03
CA SER A 166 25.95 3.76 -16.86
C SER A 166 24.98 4.87 -17.24
N ILE A 167 25.34 5.68 -18.25
CA ILE A 167 24.49 6.77 -18.76
C ILE A 167 23.17 6.21 -19.32
N TYR A 168 23.21 5.14 -20.11
CA TYR A 168 22.00 4.48 -20.61
C TYR A 168 21.02 4.10 -19.48
N TRP A 169 21.53 3.48 -18.42
CA TRP A 169 20.69 3.10 -17.29
C TRP A 169 20.16 4.30 -16.50
N LEU A 170 20.95 5.39 -16.38
CA LEU A 170 20.48 6.63 -15.76
C LEU A 170 19.41 7.33 -16.59
N ILE A 171 19.54 7.31 -17.94
CA ILE A 171 18.49 7.81 -18.84
C ILE A 171 17.18 7.03 -18.61
N LEU A 172 17.26 5.69 -18.62
CA LEU A 172 16.08 4.85 -18.38
C LEU A 172 15.47 5.12 -17.01
N ALA A 173 16.29 5.23 -15.96
CA ALA A 173 15.84 5.54 -14.60
C ALA A 173 15.14 6.90 -14.53
N ALA A 174 15.75 7.94 -15.10
CA ALA A 174 15.22 9.30 -15.06
C ALA A 174 13.93 9.44 -15.88
N LEU A 175 13.91 8.95 -17.12
CA LEU A 175 12.73 9.04 -17.99
C LEU A 175 11.55 8.25 -17.44
N SER A 176 11.78 6.99 -17.04
CA SER A 176 10.70 6.15 -16.49
C SER A 176 10.11 6.75 -15.22
N ASN A 177 10.93 7.36 -14.37
CA ASN A 177 10.46 7.95 -13.13
C ASN A 177 9.85 9.35 -13.31
N ALA A 178 10.38 10.17 -14.22
CA ALA A 178 9.79 11.46 -14.57
C ALA A 178 8.36 11.28 -15.12
N ILE A 179 8.20 10.35 -16.08
CA ILE A 179 6.88 9.98 -16.61
C ILE A 179 6.03 9.29 -15.52
N GLY A 180 6.64 8.36 -14.78
CA GLY A 180 5.98 7.59 -13.74
C GLY A 180 5.36 8.44 -12.63
N GLY A 181 6.06 9.48 -12.20
CA GLY A 181 5.56 10.39 -11.18
C GLY A 181 4.35 11.22 -11.59
N THR A 182 4.03 11.29 -12.90
CA THR A 182 2.77 11.88 -13.36
C THR A 182 1.54 11.09 -12.93
N VAL A 183 1.68 9.82 -12.56
CA VAL A 183 0.58 9.04 -11.97
C VAL A 183 0.37 9.47 -10.52
N ARG A 184 1.48 9.51 -9.75
CA ARG A 184 1.49 9.83 -8.33
C ARG A 184 2.74 10.63 -7.99
N GLN A 185 2.57 11.88 -7.63
CA GLN A 185 3.65 12.87 -7.49
C GLN A 185 4.79 12.42 -6.57
N ILE A 186 4.49 11.66 -5.51
CA ILE A 186 5.52 11.15 -4.59
C ILE A 186 6.53 10.22 -5.27
N ALA A 187 6.16 9.60 -6.38
CA ALA A 187 7.09 8.75 -7.13
C ALA A 187 8.26 9.55 -7.72
N TRP A 188 8.12 10.85 -7.96
CA TRP A 188 9.21 11.71 -8.42
C TRP A 188 10.39 11.78 -7.46
N LEU A 189 10.21 11.39 -6.18
CA LEU A 189 11.35 11.24 -5.26
C LEU A 189 12.42 10.27 -5.79
N GLY A 190 12.05 9.32 -6.63
CA GLY A 190 13.01 8.44 -7.31
C GLY A 190 14.03 9.24 -8.11
N VAL A 191 13.59 10.01 -9.10
CA VAL A 191 14.49 10.79 -9.96
C VAL A 191 15.16 11.94 -9.19
N LEU A 192 14.45 12.56 -8.25
CA LEU A 192 14.97 13.70 -7.50
C LEU A 192 16.06 13.31 -6.49
N LEU A 193 16.02 12.10 -5.93
CA LEU A 193 16.94 11.67 -4.89
C LEU A 193 17.83 10.50 -5.30
N MET A 194 17.33 9.46 -6.00
CA MET A 194 18.14 8.30 -6.36
C MET A 194 19.12 8.60 -7.50
N VAL A 195 18.75 9.42 -8.49
CA VAL A 195 19.66 9.76 -9.61
C VAL A 195 20.85 10.58 -9.13
N PRO A 196 20.69 11.66 -8.33
CA PRO A 196 21.84 12.34 -7.73
C PRO A 196 22.67 11.45 -6.81
N SER A 197 22.03 10.54 -6.06
CA SER A 197 22.72 9.57 -5.21
C SER A 197 23.58 8.61 -6.02
N ALA A 198 23.08 8.12 -7.17
CA ALA A 198 23.86 7.30 -8.10
C ALA A 198 25.05 8.09 -8.69
N ALA A 199 24.82 9.36 -9.06
CA ALA A 199 25.90 10.25 -9.53
C ALA A 199 26.97 10.45 -8.45
N TRP A 200 26.56 10.59 -7.18
CA TRP A 200 27.50 10.69 -6.05
C TRP A 200 28.35 9.41 -5.88
N VAL A 201 27.75 8.25 -6.00
CA VAL A 201 28.48 6.97 -5.98
C VAL A 201 29.48 6.91 -7.14
N LEU A 202 29.08 7.38 -8.33
CA LEU A 202 29.88 7.41 -9.55
C LEU A 202 30.73 8.68 -9.73
N ARG A 203 30.95 9.48 -8.68
CA ARG A 203 31.57 10.83 -8.73
C ARG A 203 32.96 10.88 -9.37
N ARG A 204 33.67 9.76 -9.44
CA ARG A 204 34.99 9.67 -10.13
C ARG A 204 34.83 9.62 -11.65
N ARG A 205 33.63 9.35 -12.18
CA ARG A 205 33.33 9.22 -13.62
C ARG A 205 32.65 10.51 -14.10
N ARG A 206 33.48 11.52 -14.44
CA ARG A 206 32.98 12.89 -14.73
C ARG A 206 31.90 12.93 -15.81
N GLY A 207 32.04 12.16 -16.91
CA GLY A 207 31.01 12.09 -17.96
C GLY A 207 29.66 11.61 -17.46
N VAL A 208 29.65 10.60 -16.57
CA VAL A 208 28.41 10.06 -15.95
C VAL A 208 27.77 11.08 -15.01
N VAL A 209 28.59 11.81 -14.22
CA VAL A 209 28.08 12.86 -13.31
C VAL A 209 27.44 14.01 -14.10
N VAL A 210 28.08 14.47 -15.18
CA VAL A 210 27.52 15.53 -16.02
C VAL A 210 26.19 15.07 -16.64
N ALA A 211 26.16 13.84 -17.20
CA ALA A 211 24.93 13.28 -17.76
C ALA A 211 23.82 13.17 -16.71
N ALA A 212 24.13 12.69 -15.49
CA ALA A 212 23.16 12.61 -14.38
C ALA A 212 22.64 13.99 -13.96
N ALA A 213 23.51 15.01 -13.90
CA ALA A 213 23.10 16.38 -13.58
C ALA A 213 22.15 16.95 -14.65
N VAL A 214 22.47 16.75 -15.93
CA VAL A 214 21.58 17.16 -17.04
C VAL A 214 20.22 16.46 -16.95
N LEU A 215 20.22 15.15 -16.76
CA LEU A 215 18.98 14.37 -16.61
C LEU A 215 18.15 14.83 -15.41
N TRP A 216 18.80 15.13 -14.28
CA TRP A 216 18.13 15.64 -13.09
C TRP A 216 17.50 17.02 -13.32
N ILE A 217 18.23 17.96 -13.95
CA ILE A 217 17.73 19.29 -14.29
C ILE A 217 16.54 19.17 -15.26
N LEU A 218 16.67 18.38 -16.32
CA LEU A 218 15.59 18.16 -17.27
C LEU A 218 14.35 17.55 -16.59
N SER A 219 14.55 16.59 -15.69
CA SER A 219 13.47 16.01 -14.91
C SER A 219 12.82 17.04 -13.98
N ALA A 220 13.60 17.88 -13.31
CA ALA A 220 13.07 18.93 -12.43
C ALA A 220 12.25 19.96 -13.22
N VAL A 221 12.70 20.37 -14.39
CA VAL A 221 11.96 21.27 -15.30
C VAL A 221 10.66 20.60 -15.77
N PHE A 222 10.72 19.33 -16.18
CA PHE A 222 9.53 18.56 -16.56
C PHE A 222 8.53 18.47 -15.43
N ILE A 223 8.97 18.14 -14.21
CA ILE A 223 8.13 18.07 -13.01
C ILE A 223 7.46 19.42 -12.73
N ALA A 224 8.23 20.51 -12.76
CA ALA A 224 7.70 21.86 -12.57
C ALA A 224 6.63 22.21 -13.64
N GLY A 225 6.88 21.84 -14.90
CA GLY A 225 5.92 21.97 -16.00
C GLY A 225 4.65 21.17 -15.75
N CYS A 226 4.77 19.91 -15.37
CA CYS A 226 3.63 19.04 -15.03
C CYS A 226 2.81 19.61 -13.86
N MET A 227 3.47 20.06 -12.79
CA MET A 227 2.79 20.65 -11.62
C MET A 227 2.09 21.97 -12.01
N SER A 228 2.71 22.80 -12.85
CA SER A 228 2.11 24.03 -13.35
C SER A 228 0.89 23.75 -14.24
N TRP A 229 0.99 22.73 -15.09
CA TRP A 229 -0.13 22.27 -15.92
C TRP A 229 -1.27 21.74 -15.06
N PHE A 230 -0.98 20.87 -14.09
CA PHE A 230 -1.98 20.28 -13.18
C PHE A 230 -2.75 21.35 -12.41
N LYS A 231 -2.05 22.38 -11.90
CA LYS A 231 -2.66 23.53 -11.21
C LYS A 231 -3.68 24.31 -12.02
N ARG A 232 -3.56 24.29 -13.34
CA ARG A 232 -4.44 25.01 -14.26
C ARG A 232 -5.63 24.19 -14.73
N GLN A 233 -5.66 22.88 -14.40
CA GLN A 233 -6.77 22.04 -14.85
C GLN A 233 -8.03 22.31 -14.03
N PRO A 234 -9.20 22.41 -14.67
CA PRO A 234 -10.47 22.48 -13.97
C PRO A 234 -10.63 21.27 -13.06
N HIS A 235 -11.19 21.48 -11.88
CA HIS A 235 -11.48 20.44 -10.90
C HIS A 235 -10.27 19.59 -10.44
N SER A 236 -9.03 20.02 -10.69
CA SER A 236 -7.85 19.40 -10.08
C SER A 236 -7.77 19.76 -8.61
N ILE A 237 -7.44 18.78 -7.76
CA ILE A 237 -7.21 19.02 -6.34
C ILE A 237 -5.70 18.96 -6.07
N ILE A 238 -5.16 20.09 -5.61
CA ILE A 238 -3.74 20.21 -5.31
C ILE A 238 -3.53 20.00 -3.83
N GLU A 239 -2.87 18.91 -3.48
CA GLU A 239 -2.34 18.75 -2.13
C GLU A 239 -0.99 19.45 -2.02
N PRO A 240 -0.78 20.30 -0.99
CA PRO A 240 0.54 20.85 -0.74
C PRO A 240 1.52 19.72 -0.43
N LEU A 241 2.70 19.75 -1.04
CA LEU A 241 3.77 18.75 -0.83
C LEU A 241 4.19 18.67 0.64
N LEU A 242 4.14 19.80 1.31
CA LEU A 242 4.47 19.97 2.72
C LEU A 242 3.26 20.62 3.39
N ALA A 243 2.31 19.84 3.83
CA ALA A 243 1.32 20.32 4.79
C ALA A 243 1.91 20.10 6.19
N PRO A 244 2.19 21.16 6.96
CA PRO A 244 2.64 20.98 8.33
C PRO A 244 1.59 20.15 9.08
N PRO A 245 1.98 19.10 9.80
CA PRO A 245 1.05 18.25 10.53
C PRO A 245 0.27 19.03 11.61
N PHE A 246 0.72 20.25 11.95
CA PHE A 246 0.17 21.11 12.99
C PHE A 246 -0.55 22.36 12.43
N SER A 247 -0.81 22.42 11.13
CA SER A 247 -1.45 23.60 10.50
C SER A 247 -2.96 23.66 10.64
N SER A 248 -3.59 22.60 11.13
CA SER A 248 -5.02 22.55 11.41
C SER A 248 -5.31 22.91 12.87
N ASN A 249 -6.51 23.38 13.17
CA ASN A 249 -7.00 23.59 14.54
C ASN A 249 -7.21 22.26 15.31
N GLU A 250 -6.76 21.13 14.74
CA GLU A 250 -6.83 19.83 15.38
C GLU A 250 -5.78 19.73 16.48
N PRO A 251 -6.13 19.17 17.63
CA PRO A 251 -5.18 18.96 18.70
C PRO A 251 -3.99 18.11 18.23
N VAL A 252 -2.77 18.55 18.52
CA VAL A 252 -1.52 17.81 18.23
C VAL A 252 -1.62 16.35 18.67
N LEU A 253 -2.30 16.09 19.78
CA LEU A 253 -2.55 14.74 20.30
C LEU A 253 -3.39 13.87 19.36
N PHE A 254 -4.40 14.44 18.67
CA PHE A 254 -5.19 13.71 17.69
C PHE A 254 -4.33 13.32 16.48
N HIS A 255 -3.50 14.25 16.03
CA HIS A 255 -2.60 13.99 14.92
C HIS A 255 -1.57 12.89 15.24
N ILE A 256 -0.94 12.97 16.44
CA ILE A 256 -0.02 11.92 16.91
C ILE A 256 -0.74 10.59 17.04
N HIS A 257 -1.95 10.57 17.56
CA HIS A 257 -2.76 9.38 17.70
C HIS A 257 -3.05 8.74 16.34
N TYR A 258 -3.58 9.49 15.40
CA TYR A 258 -3.89 9.04 14.04
C TYR A 258 -2.65 8.49 13.32
N MET A 259 -1.52 9.21 13.39
CA MET A 259 -0.26 8.79 12.79
C MET A 259 0.32 7.54 13.45
N SER A 260 0.19 7.41 14.78
CA SER A 260 0.75 6.26 15.51
C SER A 260 0.14 4.93 15.04
N HIS A 261 -1.15 4.90 14.74
CA HIS A 261 -1.82 3.68 14.26
C HIS A 261 -1.29 3.26 12.90
N THR A 262 -1.16 4.20 11.98
CA THR A 262 -0.59 3.95 10.66
C THR A 262 0.85 3.43 10.75
N TYR A 263 1.68 4.00 11.65
CA TYR A 263 3.04 3.52 11.87
C TYR A 263 3.08 2.13 12.53
N LEU A 264 2.13 1.79 13.40
CA LEU A 264 2.02 0.46 14.00
C LEU A 264 1.67 -0.65 12.99
N ALA A 265 1.05 -0.29 11.86
CA ALA A 265 0.81 -1.24 10.78
C ALA A 265 2.11 -1.76 10.15
N ILE A 266 3.22 -0.99 10.19
CA ILE A 266 4.51 -1.38 9.62
C ILE A 266 5.05 -2.71 10.19
N PRO A 267 5.21 -2.87 11.52
CA PRO A 267 5.67 -4.15 12.08
C PRO A 267 4.73 -5.30 11.78
N LEU A 268 3.42 -5.08 11.74
CA LEU A 268 2.45 -6.10 11.37
C LEU A 268 2.65 -6.57 9.93
N LEU A 269 2.77 -5.65 8.98
CA LEU A 269 3.02 -5.97 7.56
C LEU A 269 4.36 -6.69 7.36
N LEU A 270 5.35 -6.42 8.21
CA LEU A 270 6.66 -7.06 8.17
C LEU A 270 6.77 -8.30 9.06
N LEU A 271 5.71 -8.70 9.77
CA LEU A 271 5.72 -9.84 10.69
C LEU A 271 6.29 -11.12 10.06
N PRO A 272 5.99 -11.49 8.79
CA PRO A 272 6.58 -12.67 8.17
C PRO A 272 8.12 -12.67 8.15
N ILE A 273 8.74 -11.50 8.08
CA ILE A 273 10.20 -11.34 8.13
C ILE A 273 10.70 -11.15 9.56
N LEU A 274 10.01 -10.36 10.37
CA LEU A 274 10.38 -10.10 11.75
C LEU A 274 10.43 -11.38 12.59
N ILE A 275 9.56 -12.36 12.32
CA ILE A 275 9.55 -13.65 13.01
C ILE A 275 10.88 -14.42 12.84
N ALA A 276 11.57 -14.21 11.71
CA ALA A 276 12.88 -14.82 11.48
C ALA A 276 13.94 -14.32 12.49
N PHE A 277 13.84 -13.05 12.90
CA PHE A 277 14.71 -12.49 13.93
C PHE A 277 14.36 -13.07 15.32
N ALA A 278 13.07 -13.20 15.63
CA ALA A 278 12.63 -13.81 16.88
C ALA A 278 13.11 -15.26 17.02
N VAL A 279 13.02 -16.06 15.95
CA VAL A 279 13.51 -17.45 15.92
C VAL A 279 15.03 -17.54 16.12
N ARG A 280 15.78 -16.55 15.67
CA ARG A 280 17.24 -16.51 15.73
C ARG A 280 17.79 -15.74 16.92
N TYR A 281 16.95 -15.05 17.67
CA TYR A 281 17.37 -14.34 18.86
C TYR A 281 17.92 -15.34 19.93
N PRO A 282 19.09 -15.08 20.53
CA PRO A 282 19.78 -16.09 21.36
C PRO A 282 19.20 -16.12 22.79
N PHE A 283 17.94 -16.47 22.95
CA PHE A 283 17.29 -16.60 24.27
C PHE A 283 17.96 -17.59 25.23
N LYS A 284 18.85 -18.47 24.73
CA LYS A 284 19.65 -19.33 25.57
C LYS A 284 20.72 -18.58 26.36
N GLU A 285 21.19 -17.47 25.87
CA GLU A 285 22.20 -16.63 26.53
C GLU A 285 21.58 -15.82 27.69
N ARG A 286 22.27 -15.78 28.83
CA ARG A 286 21.79 -15.07 30.04
C ARG A 286 21.53 -13.60 29.78
N TRP A 287 22.46 -12.93 29.09
CA TRP A 287 22.34 -11.50 28.77
C TRP A 287 21.12 -11.19 27.88
N ALA A 288 20.82 -12.07 26.91
CA ALA A 288 19.69 -11.90 26.01
C ALA A 288 18.37 -12.06 26.77
N ARG A 289 18.28 -12.98 27.70
CA ARG A 289 17.11 -13.17 28.58
C ARG A 289 16.90 -11.96 29.48
N ILE A 290 17.98 -11.42 30.08
CA ILE A 290 17.90 -10.22 30.92
C ILE A 290 17.38 -9.03 30.12
N GLN A 291 17.88 -8.81 28.90
CA GLN A 291 17.39 -7.73 28.03
C GLN A 291 15.93 -7.92 27.62
N ALA A 292 15.53 -9.14 27.24
CA ALA A 292 14.14 -9.44 26.92
C ALA A 292 13.23 -9.21 28.14
N ALA A 293 13.63 -9.67 29.32
CA ALA A 293 12.91 -9.43 30.57
C ALA A 293 12.81 -7.93 30.90
N ALA A 294 13.88 -7.17 30.72
CA ALA A 294 13.88 -5.72 30.93
C ALA A 294 12.88 -5.00 30.01
N VAL A 295 12.81 -5.41 28.74
CA VAL A 295 11.83 -4.88 27.78
C VAL A 295 10.40 -5.22 28.23
N VAL A 296 10.13 -6.47 28.61
CA VAL A 296 8.80 -6.88 29.10
C VAL A 296 8.41 -6.07 30.34
N ILE A 297 9.32 -5.94 31.31
CA ILE A 297 9.08 -5.15 32.54
C ILE A 297 8.80 -3.68 32.16
N ALA A 298 9.60 -3.08 31.28
CA ALA A 298 9.40 -1.70 30.85
C ALA A 298 8.03 -1.48 30.18
N VAL A 299 7.58 -2.43 29.33
CA VAL A 299 6.26 -2.38 28.69
C VAL A 299 5.14 -2.53 29.71
N VAL A 300 5.24 -3.50 30.63
CA VAL A 300 4.23 -3.76 31.67
C VAL A 300 4.14 -2.57 32.63
N VAL A 301 5.28 -2.09 33.13
CA VAL A 301 5.32 -0.95 34.05
C VAL A 301 4.85 0.33 33.37
N GLY A 302 5.34 0.60 32.15
CA GLY A 302 4.94 1.76 31.37
C GLY A 302 3.45 1.75 31.04
N GLY A 303 2.91 0.61 30.59
CA GLY A 303 1.49 0.40 30.34
C GLY A 303 0.64 0.55 31.61
N GLY A 304 1.08 -0.03 32.73
CA GLY A 304 0.41 0.11 34.01
C GLY A 304 0.39 1.56 34.53
N LEU A 305 1.48 2.30 34.37
CA LEU A 305 1.55 3.71 34.71
C LEU A 305 0.60 4.54 33.82
N CYS A 306 0.60 4.29 32.51
CA CYS A 306 -0.34 4.97 31.60
C CYS A 306 -1.81 4.68 31.96
N ALA A 307 -2.14 3.42 32.32
CA ALA A 307 -3.48 3.03 32.77
C ALA A 307 -3.86 3.72 34.07
N ALA A 308 -2.92 3.85 35.02
CA ALA A 308 -3.16 4.50 36.30
C ALA A 308 -3.33 6.03 36.19
N ILE A 309 -2.50 6.68 35.33
CA ILE A 309 -2.53 8.13 35.17
C ILE A 309 -3.68 8.61 34.29
N TRP A 310 -4.06 7.84 33.24
CA TRP A 310 -5.11 8.20 32.28
C TRP A 310 -6.06 7.03 32.00
N PRO A 311 -6.85 6.55 32.99
CA PRO A 311 -7.63 5.32 32.85
C PRO A 311 -8.63 5.36 31.69
N GLY A 312 -9.34 6.46 31.49
CA GLY A 312 -10.31 6.58 30.38
C GLY A 312 -9.66 6.64 29.00
N LYS A 313 -8.51 7.33 28.87
CA LYS A 313 -7.76 7.39 27.61
C LYS A 313 -7.04 6.08 27.33
N PHE A 314 -6.57 5.37 28.37
CA PHE A 314 -5.95 4.07 28.22
C PHE A 314 -6.94 3.02 27.76
N HIS A 315 -8.16 3.02 28.27
CA HIS A 315 -9.22 2.12 27.84
C HIS A 315 -9.56 2.34 26.35
N ALA A 316 -9.78 3.58 25.95
CA ALA A 316 -9.98 3.92 24.54
C ALA A 316 -8.78 3.55 23.66
N ALA A 317 -7.53 3.80 24.13
CA ALA A 317 -6.32 3.44 23.41
C ALA A 317 -6.10 1.92 23.32
N SER A 318 -6.56 1.13 24.30
CA SER A 318 -6.34 -0.32 24.32
C SER A 318 -7.02 -1.04 23.17
N GLU A 319 -8.15 -0.56 22.69
CA GLU A 319 -8.82 -1.09 21.51
C GLU A 319 -7.97 -0.89 20.24
N TYR A 320 -7.26 0.22 20.16
CA TYR A 320 -6.39 0.57 19.04
C TYR A 320 -4.99 -0.07 19.10
N LEU A 321 -4.54 -0.49 20.30
CA LEU A 321 -3.28 -1.17 20.49
C LEU A 321 -3.34 -2.68 20.17
N LEU A 322 -4.50 -3.21 19.83
CA LEU A 322 -4.67 -4.58 19.40
C LEU A 322 -4.68 -4.68 17.88
N ALA A 323 -3.90 -5.61 17.34
CA ALA A 323 -3.83 -5.85 15.90
C ALA A 323 -5.23 -6.21 15.31
N PRO A 324 -5.50 -5.87 14.07
CA PRO A 324 -4.69 -5.11 13.15
C PRO A 324 -4.79 -3.62 13.46
N PHE A 325 -3.91 -3.07 14.18
CA PHE A 325 -3.83 -1.68 14.66
C PHE A 325 -4.71 -0.76 13.81
N CYS A 326 -5.92 -0.45 14.28
CA CYS A 326 -6.99 0.22 13.52
C CYS A 326 -6.48 1.42 12.74
N SER A 327 -6.39 1.27 11.46
CA SER A 327 -5.93 2.25 10.52
C SER A 327 -6.98 2.42 9.41
N GLU A 328 -6.69 3.19 8.39
CA GLU A 328 -7.65 3.53 7.35
C GLU A 328 -8.07 2.33 6.47
N GLU A 329 -7.17 1.34 6.30
CA GLU A 329 -7.38 0.26 5.34
C GLU A 329 -7.36 -1.13 5.96
N LEU A 330 -6.50 -1.34 6.96
CA LEU A 330 -6.42 -2.57 7.72
C LEU A 330 -7.10 -2.36 9.07
N SER A 331 -8.23 -3.03 9.28
CA SER A 331 -9.01 -2.92 10.50
C SER A 331 -9.37 -4.29 11.08
N ILE A 332 -9.99 -4.29 12.24
CA ILE A 332 -10.56 -5.51 12.84
C ILE A 332 -11.66 -6.12 11.97
N LYS A 333 -12.22 -5.32 11.06
CA LYS A 333 -13.24 -5.68 10.07
C LYS A 333 -12.64 -6.25 8.78
N GLY A 334 -11.33 -6.47 8.78
CA GLY A 334 -10.52 -6.85 7.61
C GLY A 334 -10.15 -5.64 6.78
N PHE A 335 -10.13 -5.81 5.46
CA PHE A 335 -10.01 -4.70 4.54
C PHE A 335 -11.34 -3.93 4.52
N ASP A 336 -11.34 -2.68 4.98
CA ASP A 336 -12.52 -1.84 5.08
C ASP A 336 -12.16 -0.37 4.81
N LEU A 337 -12.95 0.28 4.00
CA LEU A 337 -12.77 1.68 3.61
C LEU A 337 -13.87 2.58 4.17
N GLY A 338 -14.74 2.07 5.04
CA GLY A 338 -15.90 2.81 5.50
C GLY A 338 -16.80 3.27 4.36
N GLY A 339 -16.94 2.41 3.33
CA GLY A 339 -17.59 2.78 2.06
C GLY A 339 -19.11 2.82 2.11
N PHE A 340 -19.75 2.17 3.09
CA PHE A 340 -21.19 2.13 3.29
C PHE A 340 -21.57 2.64 4.67
N ALA A 341 -22.85 2.88 4.84
CA ALA A 341 -23.45 3.20 6.12
C ALA A 341 -23.42 1.99 7.08
N GLY A 342 -23.41 2.29 8.36
CA GLY A 342 -23.40 1.29 9.41
C GLY A 342 -22.06 0.59 9.60
N ASP A 343 -21.99 -0.21 10.65
CA ASP A 343 -20.79 -0.93 11.04
C ASP A 343 -20.76 -2.34 10.45
N ARG A 344 -19.70 -2.64 9.72
CA ARG A 344 -19.40 -3.99 9.28
C ARG A 344 -18.97 -4.84 10.49
N PRO A 345 -19.37 -6.13 10.56
CA PRO A 345 -18.93 -7.01 11.64
C PRO A 345 -17.43 -7.22 11.70
N ASP A 346 -16.90 -7.41 12.92
CA ASP A 346 -15.51 -7.76 13.16
C ASP A 346 -15.20 -9.17 12.62
N VAL A 347 -14.13 -9.29 11.85
CA VAL A 347 -13.66 -10.58 11.29
C VAL A 347 -12.57 -11.24 12.14
N LEU A 348 -11.95 -10.49 13.05
CA LEU A 348 -10.91 -10.99 13.95
C LEU A 348 -11.41 -11.02 15.38
N SER A 349 -11.49 -12.24 15.95
CA SER A 349 -11.83 -12.40 17.37
C SER A 349 -10.77 -11.75 18.28
N MET A 350 -11.16 -11.36 19.48
CA MET A 350 -10.27 -10.76 20.49
C MET A 350 -9.03 -11.64 20.75
N SER A 351 -9.19 -12.96 20.83
CA SER A 351 -8.06 -13.89 21.06
C SER A 351 -7.03 -13.83 19.91
N VAL A 352 -7.49 -13.79 18.65
CA VAL A 352 -6.61 -13.68 17.48
C VAL A 352 -5.90 -12.33 17.49
N ARG A 353 -6.58 -11.26 17.83
CA ARG A 353 -6.01 -9.90 17.94
C ARG A 353 -4.89 -9.86 18.99
N ILE A 354 -5.13 -10.42 20.19
CA ILE A 354 -4.12 -10.50 21.26
C ILE A 354 -2.89 -11.28 20.78
N ILE A 355 -3.09 -12.46 20.18
CA ILE A 355 -2.00 -13.29 19.68
C ILE A 355 -1.17 -12.54 18.62
N LEU A 356 -1.82 -11.90 17.65
CA LEU A 356 -1.13 -11.12 16.60
C LEU A 356 -0.34 -9.95 17.20
N THR A 357 -0.91 -9.24 18.18
CA THR A 357 -0.24 -8.14 18.89
C THR A 357 1.02 -8.64 19.59
N LEU A 358 0.90 -9.71 20.38
CA LEU A 358 2.03 -10.30 21.11
C LEU A 358 3.12 -10.79 20.15
N LEU A 359 2.74 -11.48 19.08
CA LEU A 359 3.69 -11.95 18.06
C LEU A 359 4.41 -10.78 17.37
N THR A 360 3.67 -9.74 16.97
CA THR A 360 4.21 -8.58 16.27
C THR A 360 5.21 -7.82 17.13
N PHE A 361 4.85 -7.50 18.38
CA PHE A 361 5.76 -6.78 19.28
C PHE A 361 6.93 -7.66 19.71
N THR A 362 6.73 -8.94 20.01
CA THR A 362 7.84 -9.85 20.34
C THR A 362 8.83 -9.93 19.18
N ALA A 363 8.35 -10.06 17.95
CA ALA A 363 9.20 -10.13 16.76
C ALA A 363 9.91 -8.80 16.49
N LEU A 364 9.23 -7.66 16.66
CA LEU A 364 9.82 -6.33 16.55
C LEU A 364 10.93 -6.11 17.60
N PHE A 365 10.67 -6.43 18.86
CA PHE A 365 11.67 -6.29 19.92
C PHE A 365 12.86 -7.21 19.69
N ALA A 366 12.64 -8.46 19.27
CA ALA A 366 13.72 -9.36 18.91
C ALA A 366 14.59 -8.79 17.77
N PHE A 367 13.98 -8.17 16.77
CA PHE A 367 14.70 -7.45 15.70
C PHE A 367 15.52 -6.28 16.26
N LEU A 368 14.90 -5.39 17.03
CA LEU A 368 15.58 -4.22 17.60
C LEU A 368 16.75 -4.64 18.52
N LEU A 369 16.53 -5.61 19.41
CA LEU A 369 17.57 -6.14 20.28
C LEU A 369 18.69 -6.82 19.49
N THR A 370 18.36 -7.49 18.39
CA THR A 370 19.36 -8.10 17.50
C THR A 370 20.23 -7.02 16.84
N VAL A 371 19.65 -5.92 16.39
CA VAL A 371 20.39 -4.79 15.82
C VAL A 371 21.26 -4.12 16.88
N LEU A 372 20.71 -3.83 18.06
CA LEU A 372 21.46 -3.21 19.18
C LEU A 372 22.65 -4.08 19.65
N ASN A 373 22.52 -5.39 19.60
CA ASN A 373 23.56 -6.31 20.00
C ASN A 373 24.36 -6.89 18.82
N ALA A 374 24.31 -6.26 17.68
CA ALA A 374 24.96 -6.75 16.46
C ALA A 374 26.46 -7.08 16.67
N SER A 375 27.19 -6.27 17.44
CA SER A 375 28.60 -6.51 17.78
C SER A 375 28.84 -7.76 18.63
N ARG A 376 27.92 -8.09 19.55
CA ARG A 376 27.98 -9.29 20.40
C ARG A 376 27.56 -10.56 19.67
N LEU A 377 26.69 -10.42 18.67
CA LEU A 377 26.19 -11.53 17.85
C LEU A 377 27.15 -11.91 16.71
N MET A 378 28.21 -11.13 16.51
CA MET A 378 29.24 -11.39 15.49
C MET A 378 30.06 -12.63 15.81
N LYS A 379 29.50 -13.82 15.55
CA LYS A 379 30.26 -15.07 15.44
C LYS A 379 30.94 -15.24 14.07
N ARG A 380 30.62 -14.41 13.11
CA ARG A 380 31.25 -14.38 11.77
C ARG A 380 32.33 -13.30 11.73
N PRO A 381 33.42 -13.54 11.02
CA PRO A 381 34.44 -12.52 10.83
C PRO A 381 33.82 -11.23 10.32
N GLU A 382 34.44 -10.10 10.65
CA GLU A 382 34.00 -8.81 10.12
C GLU A 382 33.77 -8.89 8.61
N PRO A 383 32.75 -8.18 8.06
CA PRO A 383 32.51 -8.15 6.63
C PRO A 383 33.78 -7.72 5.92
N GLY A 384 34.16 -8.44 4.89
CA GLY A 384 35.32 -8.11 4.06
C GLY A 384 35.16 -6.70 3.45
N ASN A 385 36.26 -6.10 3.02
CA ASN A 385 36.27 -4.75 2.46
C ASN A 385 35.25 -4.59 1.31
N ALA A 386 35.04 -5.62 0.50
CA ALA A 386 34.08 -5.63 -0.59
C ALA A 386 32.63 -5.52 -0.10
N GLU A 387 32.30 -6.19 1.00
CA GLU A 387 30.95 -6.14 1.59
C GLU A 387 30.69 -4.79 2.29
N LYS A 388 31.70 -4.26 3.01
CA LYS A 388 31.63 -2.92 3.60
C LYS A 388 31.39 -1.87 2.51
N LEU A 389 32.11 -1.94 1.38
CA LEU A 389 31.95 -1.06 0.24
C LEU A 389 30.55 -1.18 -0.39
N SER A 390 30.06 -2.41 -0.58
CA SER A 390 28.71 -2.66 -1.10
C SER A 390 27.62 -2.06 -0.19
N ASN A 391 27.75 -2.18 1.13
CA ASN A 391 26.82 -1.59 2.08
C ASN A 391 26.86 -0.05 2.07
N GLN A 392 28.06 0.55 1.95
CA GLN A 392 28.21 2.00 1.81
C GLN A 392 27.56 2.53 0.52
N ILE A 393 27.75 1.82 -0.59
CA ILE A 393 27.10 2.17 -1.87
C ILE A 393 25.58 2.13 -1.74
N LEU A 394 25.02 1.08 -1.15
CA LEU A 394 23.58 0.96 -0.95
C LEU A 394 23.04 2.06 -0.02
N LEU A 395 23.74 2.35 1.08
CA LEU A 395 23.35 3.42 1.98
C LEU A 395 23.40 4.79 1.29
N SER A 396 24.45 5.04 0.48
CA SER A 396 24.57 6.28 -0.29
C SER A 396 23.45 6.41 -1.35
N LEU A 397 23.01 5.29 -1.94
CA LEU A 397 21.96 5.28 -2.97
C LEU A 397 20.56 5.41 -2.37
N LEU A 398 20.27 4.68 -1.32
CA LEU A 398 18.92 4.55 -0.74
C LEU A 398 18.69 5.46 0.47
N GLY A 399 19.74 5.87 1.18
CA GLY A 399 19.63 6.71 2.38
C GLY A 399 18.90 8.03 2.12
N PRO A 400 19.32 8.85 1.12
CA PRO A 400 18.64 10.10 0.81
C PRO A 400 17.17 9.91 0.40
N PHE A 401 16.86 8.86 -0.39
CA PHE A 401 15.49 8.52 -0.74
C PHE A 401 14.65 8.17 0.50
N THR A 402 15.19 7.32 1.38
CA THR A 402 14.51 6.90 2.61
C THR A 402 14.25 8.10 3.52
N ALA A 403 15.26 8.95 3.72
CA ALA A 403 15.14 10.15 4.56
C ALA A 403 14.11 11.15 3.98
N GLY A 404 14.18 11.44 2.68
CA GLY A 404 13.24 12.33 2.01
C GLY A 404 11.81 11.78 2.01
N TYR A 405 11.67 10.47 1.83
CA TYR A 405 10.38 9.80 1.88
C TYR A 405 9.74 9.89 3.27
N LEU A 406 10.49 9.54 4.31
CA LEU A 406 10.02 9.64 5.71
C LEU A 406 9.71 11.07 6.11
N PHE A 407 10.56 12.04 5.69
CA PHE A 407 10.29 13.46 5.92
C PHE A 407 8.93 13.88 5.36
N LEU A 408 8.62 13.49 4.11
CA LEU A 408 7.31 13.79 3.52
C LEU A 408 6.16 13.07 4.24
N MET A 409 6.37 11.84 4.73
CA MET A 409 5.32 11.15 5.50
C MET A 409 5.02 11.85 6.82
N VAL A 410 6.04 12.34 7.52
CA VAL A 410 5.86 13.05 8.81
C VAL A 410 5.24 14.44 8.61
N THR A 411 5.49 15.09 7.48
CA THR A 411 4.99 16.46 7.22
C THR A 411 3.61 16.52 6.57
N ARG A 412 2.98 15.37 6.26
CA ARG A 412 1.61 15.34 5.71
C ARG A 412 0.56 15.33 6.81
N ALA A 413 -0.59 15.96 6.53
CA ALA A 413 -1.72 16.01 7.45
C ALA A 413 -2.42 14.65 7.65
N GLY A 414 -2.34 13.75 6.67
CA GLY A 414 -2.88 12.40 6.74
C GLY A 414 -2.00 11.43 5.98
N VAL A 415 -1.74 10.26 6.55
CA VAL A 415 -0.92 9.21 5.97
C VAL A 415 -1.66 7.89 6.07
N PHE A 416 -1.88 7.26 4.93
CA PHE A 416 -2.45 5.92 4.83
C PHE A 416 -1.33 4.87 4.83
N GLU A 417 -1.61 3.65 5.25
CA GLU A 417 -0.63 2.55 5.30
C GLU A 417 -0.04 2.26 3.91
N ARG A 418 -0.84 2.39 2.85
CA ARG A 418 -0.39 2.18 1.47
C ARG A 418 0.76 3.11 1.06
N TYR A 419 0.89 4.26 1.72
CA TYR A 419 1.98 5.19 1.45
C TYR A 419 3.34 4.65 1.91
N PHE A 420 3.37 3.66 2.82
CA PHE A 420 4.62 3.04 3.25
C PHE A 420 5.16 1.97 2.30
N LEU A 421 4.43 1.53 1.28
CA LEU A 421 4.89 0.46 0.38
C LEU A 421 6.30 0.68 -0.20
N PRO A 422 6.67 1.87 -0.74
CA PRO A 422 8.04 2.11 -1.21
C PRO A 422 9.08 2.04 -0.08
N PHE A 423 8.73 2.54 1.10
CA PHE A 423 9.59 2.49 2.29
C PHE A 423 9.80 1.05 2.77
N LEU A 424 8.74 0.23 2.81
CA LEU A 424 8.82 -1.17 3.21
C LEU A 424 9.74 -1.97 2.27
N CYS A 425 9.68 -1.71 0.96
CA CYS A 425 10.58 -2.34 -0.01
C CYS A 425 12.05 -2.04 0.30
N VAL A 426 12.37 -0.79 0.64
CA VAL A 426 13.75 -0.38 0.99
C VAL A 426 14.15 -0.91 2.36
N LEU A 427 13.27 -0.87 3.35
CA LEU A 427 13.53 -1.37 4.70
C LEU A 427 13.90 -2.86 4.67
N LEU A 428 13.19 -3.68 3.89
CA LEU A 428 13.50 -5.10 3.72
C LEU A 428 14.90 -5.36 3.13
N ILE A 429 15.42 -4.47 2.29
CA ILE A 429 16.80 -4.56 1.79
C ILE A 429 17.78 -4.58 2.97
N PHE A 430 17.70 -3.57 3.83
CA PHE A 430 18.61 -3.43 4.96
C PHE A 430 18.41 -4.54 6.00
N MET A 431 17.17 -4.87 6.34
CA MET A 431 16.86 -5.94 7.29
C MET A 431 17.42 -7.29 6.84
N LEU A 432 17.20 -7.67 5.58
CA LEU A 432 17.60 -9.00 5.09
C LEU A 432 19.09 -9.10 4.76
N ARG A 433 19.73 -8.01 4.32
CA ARG A 433 21.19 -7.99 4.23
C ARG A 433 21.83 -8.17 5.61
N PHE A 434 21.32 -7.46 6.61
CA PHE A 434 21.75 -7.64 7.99
C PHE A 434 21.51 -9.07 8.47
N TYR A 435 20.33 -9.64 8.21
CA TYR A 435 20.01 -11.03 8.56
C TYR A 435 20.98 -12.03 7.92
N GLN A 436 21.20 -11.92 6.60
CA GLN A 436 22.12 -12.80 5.87
C GLN A 436 23.56 -12.69 6.36
N ALA A 437 24.02 -11.49 6.65
CA ALA A 437 25.39 -11.25 7.08
C ALA A 437 25.65 -11.71 8.51
N LYS A 438 24.67 -11.57 9.43
CA LYS A 438 24.91 -11.71 10.87
C LYS A 438 24.25 -12.93 11.51
N LEU A 439 23.10 -13.37 11.02
CA LEU A 439 22.31 -14.42 11.66
C LEU A 439 22.34 -15.74 10.89
N ALA A 440 21.80 -15.77 9.68
CA ALA A 440 21.73 -16.98 8.88
C ALA A 440 21.62 -16.66 7.39
N SER A 441 22.15 -17.54 6.54
CA SER A 441 22.12 -17.38 5.09
C SER A 441 20.69 -17.42 4.50
N ARG A 442 19.77 -18.16 5.14
CA ARG A 442 18.40 -18.35 4.66
C ARG A 442 17.39 -18.05 5.77
N LEU A 443 16.28 -17.43 5.39
CA LEU A 443 15.12 -17.27 6.24
C LEU A 443 14.55 -18.64 6.64
N PRO A 444 14.02 -18.79 7.86
CA PRO A 444 13.44 -20.06 8.33
C PRO A 444 12.15 -20.39 7.58
N VAL A 445 11.77 -21.68 7.57
CA VAL A 445 10.51 -22.16 6.97
C VAL A 445 9.30 -21.48 7.60
N LEU A 446 9.38 -21.10 8.87
CA LEU A 446 8.33 -20.35 9.56
C LEU A 446 7.95 -19.04 8.83
N THR A 447 8.91 -18.37 8.18
CA THR A 447 8.62 -17.22 7.31
C THR A 447 7.67 -17.59 6.17
N VAL A 448 7.83 -18.78 5.57
CA VAL A 448 6.91 -19.25 4.50
C VAL A 448 5.50 -19.38 5.05
N VAL A 449 5.36 -19.97 6.24
CA VAL A 449 4.05 -20.12 6.90
C VAL A 449 3.38 -18.78 7.09
N PHE A 450 4.10 -17.79 7.63
CA PHE A 450 3.53 -16.45 7.83
C PHE A 450 3.22 -15.72 6.52
N VAL A 451 4.06 -15.83 5.49
CA VAL A 451 3.76 -15.28 4.16
C VAL A 451 2.48 -15.89 3.58
N THR A 452 2.32 -17.21 3.72
CA THR A 452 1.13 -17.92 3.23
C THR A 452 -0.13 -17.50 4.01
N LEU A 453 -0.04 -17.40 5.34
CA LEU A 453 -1.16 -16.96 6.19
C LEU A 453 -1.56 -15.52 5.87
N PHE A 454 -0.59 -14.62 5.68
CA PHE A 454 -0.86 -13.23 5.28
C PHE A 454 -1.50 -13.15 3.90
N GLY A 455 -1.01 -13.92 2.94
CA GLY A 455 -1.60 -14.00 1.60
C GLY A 455 -3.03 -14.56 1.65
N ALA A 456 -3.27 -15.63 2.40
CA ALA A 456 -4.61 -16.20 2.57
C ALA A 456 -5.57 -15.21 3.23
N TYR A 457 -5.12 -14.50 4.28
CA TYR A 457 -5.89 -13.45 4.92
C TYR A 457 -6.15 -12.27 3.96
N GLY A 458 -5.13 -11.85 3.19
CA GLY A 458 -5.28 -10.80 2.17
C GLY A 458 -6.31 -11.14 1.10
N VAL A 459 -6.32 -12.39 0.61
CA VAL A 459 -7.33 -12.88 -0.35
C VAL A 459 -8.71 -12.91 0.29
N ALA A 460 -8.83 -13.45 1.50
CA ALA A 460 -10.12 -13.59 2.17
C ALA A 460 -10.75 -12.23 2.47
N THR A 461 -9.97 -11.27 3.01
CA THR A 461 -10.47 -9.93 3.30
C THR A 461 -10.86 -9.16 2.04
N LEU A 462 -10.08 -9.29 0.96
CA LEU A 462 -10.42 -8.68 -0.33
C LEU A 462 -11.69 -9.32 -0.93
N HIS A 463 -11.80 -10.66 -0.89
CA HIS A 463 -13.00 -11.37 -1.34
C HIS A 463 -14.25 -10.87 -0.63
N ASP A 464 -14.20 -10.79 0.70
CA ASP A 464 -15.34 -10.43 1.55
C ASP A 464 -15.74 -8.96 1.37
N PHE A 465 -14.75 -8.10 1.17
CA PHE A 465 -14.97 -6.71 0.81
C PHE A 465 -15.68 -6.60 -0.55
N LEU A 466 -15.18 -7.27 -1.58
CA LEU A 466 -15.80 -7.26 -2.90
C LEU A 466 -17.19 -7.94 -2.90
N ALA A 467 -17.41 -8.94 -2.06
CA ALA A 467 -18.72 -9.57 -1.91
C ALA A 467 -19.77 -8.58 -1.34
N SER A 468 -19.40 -7.78 -0.34
CA SER A 468 -20.28 -6.74 0.19
C SER A 468 -20.62 -5.67 -0.86
N TYR A 469 -19.65 -5.26 -1.68
CA TYR A 469 -19.87 -4.30 -2.77
C TYR A 469 -20.75 -4.87 -3.89
N ARG A 470 -20.62 -6.16 -4.22
CA ARG A 470 -21.52 -6.84 -5.16
C ARG A 470 -22.95 -6.87 -4.65
N ALA A 471 -23.15 -7.21 -3.37
CA ALA A 471 -24.48 -7.19 -2.73
C ALA A 471 -25.09 -5.78 -2.71
N ALA A 472 -24.29 -4.77 -2.44
CA ALA A 472 -24.75 -3.38 -2.50
C ALA A 472 -25.14 -2.94 -3.91
N LEU A 473 -24.36 -3.33 -4.92
CA LEU A 473 -24.71 -3.06 -6.32
C LEU A 473 -26.00 -3.79 -6.73
N GLU A 474 -26.18 -5.03 -6.30
CA GLU A 474 -27.41 -5.80 -6.51
C GLU A 474 -28.61 -5.11 -5.85
N ALA A 475 -28.51 -4.67 -4.59
CA ALA A 475 -29.55 -3.91 -3.91
C ALA A 475 -29.89 -2.60 -4.65
N ALA A 476 -28.89 -1.84 -5.08
CA ALA A 476 -29.09 -0.62 -5.83
C ALA A 476 -29.78 -0.89 -7.20
N ASN A 477 -29.42 -1.97 -7.89
CA ASN A 477 -30.04 -2.36 -9.15
C ASN A 477 -31.47 -2.86 -8.94
N ALA A 478 -31.76 -3.57 -7.86
CA ALA A 478 -33.13 -3.98 -7.49
C ALA A 478 -34.03 -2.76 -7.27
N LEU A 479 -33.57 -1.75 -6.53
CA LEU A 479 -34.30 -0.49 -6.38
C LEU A 479 -34.54 0.22 -7.71
N ARG A 480 -33.53 0.28 -8.58
CA ARG A 480 -33.69 0.89 -9.92
C ARG A 480 -34.69 0.13 -10.79
N ALA A 481 -34.75 -1.17 -10.69
CA ALA A 481 -35.71 -2.01 -11.44
C ALA A 481 -37.17 -1.71 -11.04
N THR A 482 -37.42 -1.18 -9.83
CA THR A 482 -38.75 -0.71 -9.39
C THR A 482 -39.06 0.74 -9.79
N GLY A 483 -38.17 1.38 -10.56
CA GLY A 483 -38.36 2.76 -11.03
C GLY A 483 -37.75 3.83 -10.11
N VAL A 484 -37.06 3.46 -9.01
CA VAL A 484 -36.37 4.43 -8.15
C VAL A 484 -35.20 5.04 -8.91
N PRO A 485 -35.16 6.37 -9.08
CA PRO A 485 -34.06 7.02 -9.78
C PRO A 485 -32.75 6.90 -9.00
N ARG A 486 -31.64 6.84 -9.71
CA ARG A 486 -30.30 6.67 -9.11
C ARG A 486 -29.95 7.80 -8.12
N THR A 487 -30.50 8.98 -8.31
CA THR A 487 -30.34 10.14 -7.41
C THR A 487 -31.06 9.99 -6.07
N GLU A 488 -31.98 9.05 -5.94
CA GLU A 488 -32.68 8.76 -4.69
C GLU A 488 -32.06 7.61 -3.91
N ILE A 489 -30.97 7.01 -4.40
CA ILE A 489 -30.29 5.85 -3.81
C ILE A 489 -28.92 6.28 -3.29
N ARG A 490 -28.68 6.15 -2.00
CA ARG A 490 -27.36 6.25 -1.37
C ARG A 490 -26.76 4.86 -1.20
N ALA A 491 -25.89 4.47 -2.12
CA ALA A 491 -25.27 3.14 -2.15
C ALA A 491 -23.76 3.19 -1.87
N GLY A 492 -23.36 4.07 -0.96
CA GLY A 492 -21.97 4.26 -0.56
C GLY A 492 -21.22 5.32 -1.38
N TYR A 493 -20.07 5.77 -0.83
CA TYR A 493 -19.41 6.96 -1.35
C TYR A 493 -19.00 6.86 -2.83
N ALA A 494 -18.52 5.69 -3.27
CA ALA A 494 -18.09 5.51 -4.65
C ALA A 494 -19.26 5.53 -5.64
N TYR A 495 -20.39 4.92 -5.28
CA TYR A 495 -21.62 4.93 -6.09
C TYR A 495 -22.23 6.33 -6.17
N ASP A 496 -22.36 6.99 -5.01
CA ASP A 496 -22.95 8.32 -4.89
C ASP A 496 -22.08 9.35 -5.63
N ALA A 497 -20.75 9.32 -5.42
CA ALA A 497 -19.83 10.23 -6.08
C ALA A 497 -19.77 10.00 -7.59
N LEU A 498 -19.80 8.77 -8.08
CA LEU A 498 -19.87 8.49 -9.51
C LEU A 498 -21.19 8.99 -10.11
N THR A 499 -22.32 8.80 -9.42
CA THR A 499 -23.61 9.33 -9.85
C THR A 499 -23.58 10.87 -9.94
N GLN A 500 -22.99 11.53 -8.94
CA GLN A 500 -22.79 12.97 -8.93
C GLN A 500 -21.94 13.42 -10.13
N ILE A 501 -20.80 12.75 -10.38
CA ILE A 501 -19.89 13.09 -11.49
C ILE A 501 -20.57 12.88 -12.84
N GLU A 502 -21.33 11.83 -13.03
CA GLU A 502 -22.06 11.56 -14.28
C GLU A 502 -23.13 12.61 -14.57
N LEU A 503 -23.75 13.20 -13.53
CA LEU A 503 -24.77 14.23 -13.67
C LEU A 503 -24.19 15.64 -13.89
N THR A 504 -23.11 15.98 -13.18
CA THR A 504 -22.60 17.35 -13.09
C THR A 504 -21.19 17.53 -13.65
N GLY A 505 -20.49 16.43 -13.95
CA GLY A 505 -19.09 16.43 -14.39
C GLY A 505 -18.08 16.42 -13.24
N TYR A 506 -18.50 16.73 -12.01
CA TYR A 506 -17.58 16.83 -10.86
C TYR A 506 -18.28 16.57 -9.52
N VAL A 507 -17.48 16.29 -8.49
CA VAL A 507 -17.91 16.35 -7.08
C VAL A 507 -17.50 17.70 -6.48
N LEU A 508 -18.18 18.12 -5.41
CA LEU A 508 -17.77 19.33 -4.69
C LEU A 508 -16.39 19.15 -4.07
N PRO A 509 -15.55 20.20 -4.05
CA PRO A 509 -14.22 20.12 -3.47
C PRO A 509 -14.28 19.68 -2.01
N LYS A 510 -13.32 18.87 -1.60
CA LYS A 510 -13.17 18.40 -0.22
C LYS A 510 -13.12 19.60 0.74
N GLN A 511 -14.21 19.84 1.46
CA GLN A 511 -14.25 20.80 2.55
C GLN A 511 -13.50 20.21 3.77
N LYS A 512 -13.07 21.08 4.70
CA LYS A 512 -12.46 20.63 5.96
C LYS A 512 -13.35 19.58 6.61
N TRP A 513 -12.73 18.48 7.02
CA TRP A 513 -13.44 17.39 7.67
C TRP A 513 -14.13 17.91 8.94
N GLN A 514 -15.41 17.70 9.04
CA GLN A 514 -16.19 17.91 10.24
C GLN A 514 -16.84 16.58 10.55
N THR A 515 -16.79 16.13 11.79
CA THR A 515 -17.51 14.94 12.22
C THR A 515 -18.98 15.14 11.89
N PRO A 516 -19.58 14.33 11.00
CA PRO A 516 -20.98 14.48 10.69
C PRO A 516 -21.82 14.17 11.94
N PRO A 517 -23.05 14.69 12.04
CA PRO A 517 -24.02 14.23 13.01
C PRO A 517 -24.20 12.71 12.91
N GLU A 518 -24.60 12.10 14.02
CA GLU A 518 -24.91 10.68 14.08
C GLU A 518 -25.82 10.28 12.91
N CYS A 519 -25.49 9.20 12.21
CA CYS A 519 -26.23 8.70 11.04
C CYS A 519 -26.12 9.52 9.74
N VAL A 520 -25.39 10.61 9.70
CA VAL A 520 -25.08 11.34 8.47
C VAL A 520 -23.66 11.03 8.02
N PHE A 521 -23.51 10.50 6.82
CA PHE A 521 -22.21 10.06 6.32
C PHE A 521 -21.39 11.22 5.78
N TRP A 522 -20.08 11.16 5.99
CA TRP A 522 -19.13 12.20 5.65
C TRP A 522 -19.13 12.57 4.16
N TRP A 523 -19.48 11.63 3.27
CA TRP A 523 -19.49 11.85 1.81
C TRP A 523 -20.73 12.57 1.29
N ASN A 524 -21.83 12.67 2.05
CA ASN A 524 -23.07 13.28 1.60
C ASN A 524 -22.89 14.72 1.13
N LYS A 525 -21.98 15.46 1.77
CA LYS A 525 -21.67 16.86 1.41
C LYS A 525 -20.95 17.01 0.06
N TYR A 526 -20.35 15.95 -0.46
CA TYR A 526 -19.67 15.97 -1.76
C TYR A 526 -20.60 15.61 -2.92
N THR A 527 -21.79 15.12 -2.63
CA THR A 527 -22.74 14.58 -3.59
C THR A 527 -24.13 15.21 -3.44
N PRO A 528 -24.24 16.57 -3.60
CA PRO A 528 -25.52 17.29 -3.37
C PRO A 528 -26.60 16.94 -4.38
N ALA A 529 -26.28 16.38 -5.56
CA ALA A 529 -27.29 15.93 -6.51
C ALA A 529 -27.99 14.63 -6.08
N ILE A 530 -27.51 13.97 -5.00
CA ILE A 530 -28.12 12.77 -4.46
C ILE A 530 -29.08 13.15 -3.33
N HIS A 531 -30.36 13.05 -3.60
CA HIS A 531 -31.45 13.32 -2.64
C HIS A 531 -31.97 12.00 -2.09
N GLY A 532 -31.14 11.30 -1.31
CA GLY A 532 -31.40 9.92 -0.92
C GLY A 532 -32.76 9.72 -0.27
N ARG A 533 -33.59 8.87 -0.86
CA ARG A 533 -34.81 8.30 -0.28
C ARG A 533 -34.52 6.94 0.35
N TYR A 534 -33.57 6.22 -0.24
CA TYR A 534 -33.10 4.93 0.26
C TYR A 534 -31.59 4.98 0.53
N GLN A 535 -31.17 4.27 1.59
CA GLN A 535 -29.77 4.14 1.96
C GLN A 535 -29.40 2.69 2.20
N LEU A 536 -28.32 2.26 1.58
CA LEU A 536 -27.73 0.95 1.82
C LEU A 536 -26.84 0.98 3.07
N SER A 537 -26.99 -0.01 3.94
CA SER A 537 -26.28 -0.06 5.22
C SER A 537 -25.93 -1.49 5.62
N TYR A 538 -24.85 -1.64 6.38
CA TYR A 538 -24.48 -2.93 7.00
C TYR A 538 -25.40 -3.31 8.18
N ASN A 539 -26.11 -2.34 8.77
CA ASN A 539 -27.04 -2.58 9.87
C ASN A 539 -28.19 -1.55 9.86
N PRO A 540 -29.34 -1.85 10.52
CA PRO A 540 -30.51 -0.97 10.51
C PRO A 540 -30.52 0.11 11.61
N LEU A 541 -29.38 0.41 12.29
CA LEU A 541 -29.35 1.19 13.53
C LEU A 541 -29.83 2.64 13.44
N CYS A 542 -29.74 3.28 12.23
CA CYS A 542 -30.02 4.70 12.11
C CYS A 542 -31.42 5.02 11.56
N PHE A 543 -31.92 4.17 10.68
CA PHE A 543 -33.19 4.40 9.98
C PHE A 543 -33.98 3.09 9.89
N PRO A 544 -35.32 3.16 9.77
CA PRO A 544 -36.14 1.97 9.62
C PRO A 544 -35.81 1.23 8.32
N GLU A 545 -35.93 -0.09 8.36
CA GLU A 545 -35.88 -0.91 7.17
C GLU A 545 -37.00 -0.48 6.19
N SER A 546 -36.70 -0.52 4.90
CA SER A 546 -37.70 -0.22 3.87
C SER A 546 -38.58 -1.43 3.59
N GLU A 547 -39.53 -1.25 2.68
CA GLU A 547 -40.37 -2.32 2.12
C GLU A 547 -39.58 -3.37 1.28
N PHE A 548 -38.30 -3.09 0.97
CA PHE A 548 -37.44 -3.99 0.19
C PHE A 548 -36.66 -4.92 1.11
N PRO A 549 -36.56 -6.21 0.79
CA PRO A 549 -35.79 -7.15 1.61
C PRO A 549 -34.29 -6.85 1.52
N PRO A 550 -33.53 -7.12 2.58
CA PRO A 550 -32.08 -7.01 2.55
C PRO A 550 -31.46 -8.02 1.57
N VAL A 551 -30.33 -7.64 0.95
CA VAL A 551 -29.57 -8.53 0.07
C VAL A 551 -28.56 -9.31 0.90
N GLU A 552 -28.65 -10.64 0.86
CA GLU A 552 -27.74 -11.53 1.59
C GLU A 552 -26.48 -11.82 0.75
N TYR A 553 -25.34 -11.91 1.44
CA TYR A 553 -24.09 -12.33 0.81
C TYR A 553 -23.26 -13.19 1.74
N THR A 554 -22.36 -13.98 1.16
CA THR A 554 -21.47 -14.87 1.90
C THR A 554 -20.04 -14.35 1.92
N THR A 555 -19.38 -14.53 3.07
CA THR A 555 -17.99 -14.17 3.32
C THR A 555 -17.17 -15.42 3.66
N TRP A 556 -15.87 -15.37 3.41
CA TRP A 556 -14.95 -16.44 3.80
C TRP A 556 -14.53 -16.33 5.26
N LEU A 557 -14.43 -15.11 5.77
CA LEU A 557 -14.19 -14.86 7.20
C LEU A 557 -15.51 -14.79 7.95
N ALA A 558 -15.48 -15.06 9.24
CA ALA A 558 -16.66 -14.98 10.07
C ALA A 558 -17.09 -13.51 10.31
N PRO A 559 -18.40 -13.24 10.44
CA PRO A 559 -19.51 -14.17 10.24
C PRO A 559 -19.75 -14.47 8.75
N HIS A 560 -20.05 -15.73 8.41
CA HIS A 560 -20.11 -16.19 7.01
C HIS A 560 -21.33 -15.70 6.22
N HIS A 561 -22.40 -15.31 6.91
CA HIS A 561 -23.63 -14.79 6.30
C HIS A 561 -23.85 -13.36 6.78
N GLN A 562 -23.88 -12.45 5.84
CA GLN A 562 -24.06 -11.02 6.09
C GLN A 562 -25.15 -10.46 5.17
N LYS A 563 -25.64 -9.27 5.49
CA LYS A 563 -26.72 -8.60 4.76
C LYS A 563 -26.34 -7.16 4.47
N ILE A 564 -26.82 -6.66 3.33
CA ILE A 564 -26.92 -5.23 3.04
C ILE A 564 -28.40 -4.86 3.19
N TYR A 565 -28.70 -4.04 4.19
CA TYR A 565 -30.03 -3.53 4.45
C TYR A 565 -30.35 -2.35 3.53
N ILE A 566 -31.62 -2.24 3.16
CA ILE A 566 -32.15 -1.10 2.41
C ILE A 566 -33.01 -0.29 3.39
N LEU A 567 -32.49 0.85 3.81
CA LEU A 567 -33.13 1.70 4.81
C LEU A 567 -33.90 2.82 4.11
N LYS A 568 -35.04 3.23 4.70
CA LYS A 568 -35.82 4.37 4.21
C LYS A 568 -35.42 5.62 4.97
N LEU A 569 -34.92 6.63 4.23
CA LEU A 569 -34.56 7.91 4.82
C LEU A 569 -35.81 8.75 5.08
N PRO A 570 -35.83 9.59 6.13
CA PRO A 570 -36.91 10.55 6.34
C PRO A 570 -36.97 11.54 5.17
N ASN A 571 -38.18 11.93 4.81
CA ASN A 571 -38.44 12.92 3.73
C ASN A 571 -37.93 14.30 4.10
#